data_3a10a529e2b19e410dff129b401bb3fc
#
_entry.id   3a10a529e2b19e410dff129b401bb3fc
#
_cell.length_a   1.000
_cell.length_b   1.000
_cell.length_c   1.000
_cell.angle_alpha   90.00
_cell.angle_beta   90.00
_cell.angle_gamma   90.00
#
_symmetry.space_group_name_H-M   'P 1'
#
loop_
_entity.id
_entity.type
_entity.pdbx_description
1 polymer ?
#
loop_
_entity_poly.entity_id
_entity_poly.type
_entity_poly.pdbx_seq_one_letter_code
_entity_poly.pdbx_strand_id
1 'polypeptide(L)'
;MTYQLEIIEKPNYLHAIVTGKNTMENVVAYLRDLLKECEARGSYNVLIEERLEGRRLETWDVYQIASDSSTFARGFFRTMAYVDVNMGGELMKFAETVANNRGVPMMLFPTVAEAEAWLASKPR
;
A
#
# COMPACT_ATOMS: atom_id res chain seq x y z
N MET A 1 17.23 -4.60 -8.09
CA MET A 1 15.93 -4.06 -7.69
C MET A 1 15.77 -2.66 -8.25
N THR A 2 14.60 -2.35 -8.75
CA THR A 2 14.39 -1.14 -9.53
C THR A 2 13.35 -0.22 -8.90
N TYR A 3 13.27 -0.21 -7.59
CA TYR A 3 12.39 0.71 -6.87
C TYR A 3 13.14 1.33 -5.70
N GLN A 4 12.60 2.45 -5.21
CA GLN A 4 13.08 3.10 -4.00
C GLN A 4 11.91 3.26 -3.05
N LEU A 5 12.15 3.03 -1.77
CA LEU A 5 11.16 3.15 -0.73
C LEU A 5 11.66 4.17 0.31
N GLU A 6 10.90 5.25 0.46
CA GLU A 6 11.18 6.27 1.46
C GLU A 6 10.14 6.19 2.56
N ILE A 7 10.57 6.18 3.81
CA ILE A 7 9.67 6.10 4.96
C ILE A 7 9.76 7.39 5.76
N ILE A 8 8.63 8.03 5.99
CA ILE A 8 8.53 9.24 6.81
C ILE A 8 7.67 8.91 8.02
N GLU A 9 8.21 9.06 9.21
CA GLU A 9 7.43 8.82 10.43
C GLU A 9 6.52 10.00 10.71
N LYS A 10 5.24 9.70 10.94
CA LYS A 10 4.23 10.65 11.34
C LYS A 10 3.71 10.25 12.72
N PRO A 11 3.02 11.15 13.45
CA PRO A 11 2.56 10.83 14.80
C PRO A 11 1.71 9.58 14.90
N ASN A 12 0.84 9.33 13.91
CA ASN A 12 -0.12 8.23 13.98
C ASN A 12 0.09 7.14 12.92
N TYR A 13 1.06 7.31 12.00
CA TYR A 13 1.25 6.37 10.90
C TYR A 13 2.63 6.54 10.27
N LEU A 14 3.00 5.61 9.41
CA LEU A 14 4.17 5.76 8.55
C LEU A 14 3.70 6.14 7.15
N HIS A 15 4.36 7.11 6.55
CA HIS A 15 4.11 7.51 5.17
C HIS A 15 5.19 6.91 4.29
N ALA A 16 4.83 5.94 3.47
CA ALA A 16 5.75 5.26 2.57
C ALA A 16 5.58 5.82 1.17
N ILE A 17 6.66 6.32 0.59
CA ILE A 17 6.67 6.81 -0.79
C ILE A 17 7.50 5.82 -1.60
N VAL A 18 6.88 5.23 -2.63
CA VAL A 18 7.58 4.25 -3.47
C VAL A 18 7.66 4.75 -4.90
N THR A 19 8.88 4.72 -5.45
CA THR A 19 9.16 5.13 -6.83
C THR A 19 9.90 4.01 -7.54
N GLY A 20 9.88 4.02 -8.86
CA GLY A 20 10.54 3.01 -9.68
C GLY A 20 9.63 2.49 -10.77
N LYS A 21 9.91 1.29 -11.25
CA LYS A 21 9.12 0.68 -12.31
C LYS A 21 7.93 -0.08 -11.76
N ASN A 22 6.80 0.02 -12.45
CA ASN A 22 5.57 -0.66 -12.08
C ASN A 22 5.59 -2.10 -12.58
N THR A 23 6.20 -2.98 -11.82
CA THR A 23 6.24 -4.41 -12.11
C THR A 23 5.69 -5.18 -10.91
N MET A 24 5.18 -6.39 -11.17
CA MET A 24 4.66 -7.23 -10.10
C MET A 24 5.73 -7.52 -9.06
N GLU A 25 6.96 -7.82 -9.50
CA GLU A 25 8.07 -8.11 -8.59
C GLU A 25 8.38 -6.92 -7.68
N ASN A 26 8.39 -5.71 -8.23
CA ASN A 26 8.67 -4.52 -7.45
C ASN A 26 7.56 -4.26 -6.42
N VAL A 27 6.30 -4.42 -6.82
CA VAL A 27 5.18 -4.19 -5.92
C VAL A 27 5.21 -5.18 -4.75
N VAL A 28 5.39 -6.45 -5.02
CA VAL A 28 5.48 -7.45 -3.96
C VAL A 28 6.68 -7.19 -3.06
N ALA A 29 7.82 -6.83 -3.64
CA ALA A 29 9.05 -6.58 -2.87
C ALA A 29 8.90 -5.37 -1.95
N TYR A 30 8.36 -4.25 -2.46
CA TYR A 30 8.23 -3.07 -1.60
C TYR A 30 7.20 -3.28 -0.49
N LEU A 31 6.14 -4.04 -0.76
CA LEU A 31 5.15 -4.33 0.27
C LEU A 31 5.76 -5.16 1.41
N ARG A 32 6.62 -6.10 1.09
CA ARG A 32 7.35 -6.88 2.10
C ARG A 32 8.31 -6.01 2.90
N ASP A 33 9.06 -5.15 2.21
CA ASP A 33 10.00 -4.25 2.88
C ASP A 33 9.25 -3.28 3.78
N LEU A 34 8.11 -2.77 3.33
CA LEU A 34 7.29 -1.88 4.12
C LEU A 34 6.76 -2.58 5.38
N LEU A 35 6.30 -3.81 5.25
CA LEU A 35 5.83 -4.57 6.41
C LEU A 35 6.94 -4.72 7.45
N LYS A 36 8.16 -5.05 7.01
CA LYS A 36 9.31 -5.17 7.91
C LYS A 36 9.59 -3.86 8.63
N GLU A 37 9.51 -2.73 7.92
CA GLU A 37 9.71 -1.41 8.54
C GLU A 37 8.63 -1.10 9.55
N CYS A 38 7.37 -1.41 9.22
CA CYS A 38 6.26 -1.20 10.15
C CYS A 38 6.40 -2.07 11.39
N GLU A 39 6.79 -3.31 11.23
CA GLU A 39 7.03 -4.22 12.36
C GLU A 39 8.16 -3.71 13.25
N ALA A 40 9.27 -3.30 12.64
CA ALA A 40 10.43 -2.82 13.37
C ALA A 40 10.13 -1.54 14.16
N ARG A 41 9.24 -0.69 13.64
CA ARG A 41 8.89 0.58 14.27
C ARG A 41 7.63 0.52 15.12
N GLY A 42 6.95 -0.63 15.15
CA GLY A 42 5.71 -0.78 15.91
C GLY A 42 4.56 0.05 15.38
N SER A 43 4.51 0.28 14.07
CA SER A 43 3.45 1.07 13.44
C SER A 43 2.44 0.15 12.76
N TYR A 44 1.18 0.27 13.16
CA TYR A 44 0.09 -0.54 12.62
C TYR A 44 -0.76 0.21 11.61
N ASN A 45 -0.46 1.47 11.37
CA ASN A 45 -1.16 2.33 10.42
C ASN A 45 -0.16 2.82 9.38
N VAL A 46 -0.52 2.75 8.10
CA VAL A 46 0.39 3.12 7.03
C VAL A 46 -0.33 3.85 5.91
N LEU A 47 0.36 4.83 5.31
CA LEU A 47 -0.05 5.45 4.06
C LEU A 47 0.95 5.05 2.99
N ILE A 48 0.46 4.43 1.94
CA ILE A 48 1.29 4.06 0.80
C ILE A 48 1.01 5.05 -0.33
N GLU A 49 2.04 5.83 -0.67
CA GLU A 49 1.98 6.73 -1.83
C GLU A 49 2.77 6.08 -2.96
N GLU A 50 2.06 5.40 -3.85
CA GLU A 50 2.70 4.66 -4.92
C GLU A 50 2.87 5.54 -6.16
N ARG A 51 4.13 5.76 -6.54
CA ARG A 51 4.51 6.58 -7.70
C ARG A 51 5.32 5.75 -8.69
N LEU A 52 4.95 4.50 -8.86
CA LEU A 52 5.60 3.63 -9.82
C LEU A 52 5.22 4.03 -11.24
N GLU A 53 6.19 3.94 -12.16
CA GLU A 53 6.01 4.36 -13.54
C GLU A 53 6.12 3.20 -14.50
N GLY A 54 5.51 3.38 -15.67
CA GLY A 54 5.62 2.42 -16.76
C GLY A 54 4.29 1.76 -17.08
N ARG A 55 4.35 0.54 -17.54
CA ARG A 55 3.20 -0.19 -18.02
C ARG A 55 2.23 -0.49 -16.90
N ARG A 56 0.94 -0.37 -17.17
CA ARG A 56 -0.11 -0.76 -16.23
C ARG A 56 -0.09 -2.27 -16.02
N LEU A 57 -0.27 -2.68 -14.77
CA LEU A 57 -0.45 -4.08 -14.46
C LEU A 57 -1.84 -4.55 -14.91
N GLU A 58 -1.94 -5.80 -15.32
CA GLU A 58 -3.21 -6.38 -15.71
C GLU A 58 -4.00 -6.86 -14.50
N THR A 59 -5.29 -7.11 -14.70
CA THR A 59 -6.18 -7.56 -13.62
C THR A 59 -5.64 -8.80 -12.91
N TRP A 60 -5.10 -9.75 -13.65
CA TRP A 60 -4.53 -10.96 -13.07
C TRP A 60 -3.34 -10.64 -12.16
N ASP A 61 -2.46 -9.73 -12.60
CA ASP A 61 -1.30 -9.33 -11.81
C ASP A 61 -1.74 -8.67 -10.50
N VAL A 62 -2.72 -7.78 -10.57
CA VAL A 62 -3.23 -7.09 -9.39
C VAL A 62 -3.87 -8.08 -8.41
N TYR A 63 -4.63 -9.04 -8.92
CA TYR A 63 -5.19 -10.10 -8.08
C TYR A 63 -4.09 -10.90 -7.40
N GLN A 64 -3.06 -11.28 -8.14
CA GLN A 64 -1.96 -12.07 -7.63
C GLN A 64 -1.21 -11.31 -6.53
N ILE A 65 -0.93 -10.01 -6.77
CA ILE A 65 -0.28 -9.15 -5.79
C ILE A 65 -1.12 -9.07 -4.50
N ALA A 66 -2.41 -8.78 -4.64
CA ALA A 66 -3.28 -8.63 -3.48
C ALA A 66 -3.39 -9.94 -2.70
N SER A 67 -3.49 -11.06 -3.40
CA SER A 67 -3.60 -12.37 -2.79
C SER A 67 -2.30 -12.76 -2.06
N ASP A 68 -1.15 -12.63 -2.74
CA ASP A 68 0.14 -13.01 -2.17
C ASP A 68 0.55 -12.09 -1.03
N SER A 69 0.33 -10.79 -1.19
CA SER A 69 0.69 -9.82 -0.15
C SER A 69 -0.15 -10.02 1.10
N SER A 70 -1.41 -10.41 0.96
CA SER A 70 -2.28 -10.67 2.10
C SER A 70 -1.76 -11.83 2.96
N THR A 71 -1.04 -12.78 2.37
CA THR A 71 -0.50 -13.93 3.11
C THR A 71 0.47 -13.49 4.19
N PHE A 72 1.28 -12.47 3.93
CA PHE A 72 2.25 -12.01 4.94
C PHE A 72 1.80 -10.76 5.69
N ALA A 73 0.82 -10.00 5.19
CA ALA A 73 0.38 -8.76 5.81
C ALA A 73 -0.90 -8.90 6.64
N ARG A 74 -1.60 -10.03 6.50
CA ARG A 74 -2.87 -10.25 7.17
C ARG A 74 -2.74 -10.19 8.68
N GLY A 75 -3.63 -9.41 9.30
CA GLY A 75 -3.70 -9.34 10.75
C GLY A 75 -2.73 -8.38 11.41
N PHE A 76 -1.79 -7.79 10.64
CA PHE A 76 -0.84 -6.85 11.21
C PHE A 76 -1.38 -5.41 11.23
N PHE A 77 -1.83 -4.91 10.07
CA PHE A 77 -2.25 -3.52 9.95
C PHE A 77 -3.64 -3.27 10.52
N ARG A 78 -3.81 -2.14 11.20
CA ARG A 78 -5.12 -1.62 11.60
C ARG A 78 -5.72 -0.79 10.49
N THR A 79 -4.90 -0.01 9.80
CA THR A 79 -5.34 0.80 8.66
C THR A 79 -4.24 0.83 7.61
N MET A 80 -4.65 0.81 6.35
CA MET A 80 -3.74 0.94 5.22
C MET A 80 -4.40 1.86 4.19
N ALA A 81 -3.94 3.11 4.15
CA ALA A 81 -4.38 4.06 3.15
C ALA A 81 -3.49 3.94 1.92
N TYR A 82 -4.09 3.90 0.75
CA TYR A 82 -3.37 3.65 -0.50
C TYR A 82 -3.69 4.74 -1.50
N VAL A 83 -2.66 5.40 -2.01
CA VAL A 83 -2.76 6.43 -3.04
C VAL A 83 -1.88 6.01 -4.20
N ASP A 84 -2.48 5.78 -5.37
CA ASP A 84 -1.73 5.47 -6.58
C ASP A 84 -1.93 6.62 -7.57
N VAL A 85 -0.87 7.36 -7.83
CA VAL A 85 -0.95 8.56 -8.66
C VAL A 85 -1.17 8.24 -10.15
N ASN A 86 -0.97 6.98 -10.54
CA ASN A 86 -1.02 6.57 -11.95
C ASN A 86 -2.18 5.65 -12.30
N MET A 87 -3.05 5.32 -11.35
CA MET A 87 -4.05 4.28 -11.60
C MET A 87 -5.47 4.80 -11.67
N GLY A 88 -6.26 4.22 -12.58
CA GLY A 88 -7.67 4.48 -12.70
C GLY A 88 -8.50 3.56 -11.80
N GLY A 89 -9.72 4.00 -11.49
CA GLY A 89 -10.54 3.53 -10.39
C GLY A 89 -10.90 2.06 -10.28
N GLU A 90 -11.33 1.41 -11.38
CA GLU A 90 -11.92 0.07 -11.25
C GLU A 90 -10.93 -1.01 -10.84
N LEU A 91 -9.74 -0.98 -11.40
CA LEU A 91 -8.72 -1.97 -11.09
C LEU A 91 -8.27 -1.85 -9.62
N MET A 92 -8.13 -0.62 -9.14
CA MET A 92 -7.75 -0.40 -7.74
C MET A 92 -8.88 -0.78 -6.79
N LYS A 93 -10.13 -0.56 -7.18
CA LYS A 93 -11.26 -1.02 -6.37
C LYS A 93 -11.29 -2.55 -6.29
N PHE A 94 -10.93 -3.22 -7.35
CA PHE A 94 -10.79 -4.66 -7.34
C PHE A 94 -9.71 -5.10 -6.35
N ALA A 95 -8.55 -4.44 -6.37
CA ALA A 95 -7.45 -4.72 -5.44
C ALA A 95 -7.88 -4.50 -3.99
N GLU A 96 -8.60 -3.41 -3.73
CA GLU A 96 -9.13 -3.10 -2.40
C GLU A 96 -10.06 -4.21 -1.92
N THR A 97 -10.96 -4.67 -2.78
CA THR A 97 -11.90 -5.74 -2.45
C THR A 97 -11.17 -7.03 -2.12
N VAL A 98 -10.21 -7.43 -2.95
CA VAL A 98 -9.44 -8.65 -2.73
C VAL A 98 -8.67 -8.57 -1.41
N ALA A 99 -8.01 -7.44 -1.17
CA ALA A 99 -7.22 -7.26 0.06
C ALA A 99 -8.10 -7.35 1.30
N ASN A 100 -9.24 -6.65 1.31
CA ASN A 100 -10.15 -6.67 2.45
C ASN A 100 -10.73 -8.05 2.70
N ASN A 101 -11.07 -8.78 1.65
CA ASN A 101 -11.60 -10.14 1.79
C ASN A 101 -10.56 -11.10 2.38
N ARG A 102 -9.29 -10.73 2.34
CA ARG A 102 -8.21 -11.56 2.87
C ARG A 102 -7.61 -11.00 4.17
N GLY A 103 -8.30 -10.05 4.80
CA GLY A 103 -7.92 -9.54 6.11
C GLY A 103 -6.92 -8.40 6.12
N VAL A 104 -6.70 -7.74 4.98
CA VAL A 104 -5.86 -6.53 4.91
C VAL A 104 -6.78 -5.32 4.75
N PRO A 105 -6.81 -4.40 5.73
CA PRO A 105 -7.77 -3.27 5.72
C PRO A 105 -7.31 -2.13 4.79
N MET A 106 -7.28 -2.39 3.51
CA MET A 106 -6.85 -1.43 2.50
C MET A 106 -8.00 -0.47 2.15
N MET A 107 -7.71 0.83 2.11
CA MET A 107 -8.66 1.83 1.66
C MET A 107 -8.00 2.78 0.67
N LEU A 108 -8.65 2.98 -0.46
CA LEU A 108 -8.13 3.84 -1.54
C LEU A 108 -8.51 5.28 -1.32
N PHE A 109 -7.56 6.17 -1.66
CA PHE A 109 -7.81 7.61 -1.65
C PHE A 109 -7.28 8.22 -2.95
N PRO A 110 -7.97 9.23 -3.49
CA PRO A 110 -7.53 9.89 -4.72
C PRO A 110 -6.32 10.80 -4.49
N THR A 111 -6.11 11.28 -3.27
CA THR A 111 -5.00 12.19 -2.96
C THR A 111 -4.36 11.83 -1.63
N VAL A 112 -3.09 12.21 -1.50
CA VAL A 112 -2.36 12.05 -0.25
C VAL A 112 -3.03 12.85 0.88
N ALA A 113 -3.50 14.07 0.56
CA ALA A 113 -4.13 14.93 1.56
C ALA A 113 -5.37 14.26 2.19
N GLU A 114 -6.20 13.62 1.39
CA GLU A 114 -7.38 12.92 1.91
C GLU A 114 -6.99 11.71 2.74
N ALA A 115 -5.98 10.96 2.29
CA ALA A 115 -5.49 9.81 3.03
C ALA A 115 -4.92 10.23 4.38
N GLU A 116 -4.15 11.32 4.41
CA GLU A 116 -3.57 11.84 5.64
C GLU A 116 -4.64 12.31 6.62
N ALA A 117 -5.67 12.98 6.14
CA ALA A 117 -6.77 13.43 6.98
C ALA A 117 -7.49 12.25 7.64
N TRP A 118 -7.69 11.18 6.85
CA TRP A 118 -8.35 9.98 7.37
C TRP A 118 -7.49 9.30 8.44
N LEU A 119 -6.18 9.15 8.17
CA LEU A 119 -5.27 8.51 9.11
C LEU A 119 -5.09 9.32 10.40
N ALA A 120 -5.09 10.65 10.28
CA ALA A 120 -4.96 11.52 11.45
C ALA A 120 -6.14 11.36 12.41
N SER A 121 -7.29 10.92 11.93
CA SER A 121 -8.48 10.70 12.75
C SER A 121 -8.48 9.34 13.45
N LYS A 122 -7.51 8.47 13.16
CA LYS A 122 -7.46 7.11 13.70
C LYS A 122 -6.54 7.03 14.92
N PRO A 123 -6.84 6.14 15.89
CA PRO A 123 -5.93 5.92 17.02
C PRO A 123 -4.65 5.22 16.53
N ARG A 124 -3.58 5.46 17.28
CA ARG A 124 -2.29 4.82 16.99
C ARG A 124 -2.37 3.31 17.16
#